data_4f44632cdd2e3ea8daacb4f810e5b6ad
#
_entry.id   4f44632cdd2e3ea8daacb4f810e5b6ad
#
_cell.length_a   1.000
_cell.length_b   1.000
_cell.length_c   1.000
_cell.angle_alpha   90.00
_cell.angle_beta   90.00
_cell.angle_gamma   90.00
#
_symmetry.space_group_name_H-M   'P 1'
#
loop_
_entity.id
_entity.type
_entity.pdbx_description
1 polymer ?
#
loop_
_entity_poly.entity_id
_entity_poly.type
_entity_poly.pdbx_seq_one_letter_code
_entity_poly.pdbx_strand_id
1 'polypeptide(L)'
;MQAADPTADATAKFLAGLPVNGTPLENYSSATGWKTHAADLDRAWKQFDERQLAKIREWAPQALGPAYQDNGPMYYMFSGPDFLYANAFFPNASTYILCGTEPVGPIPDITKMSQHVLPSALANLRKSLDSVLSWSFFITKNMKVDLRQQQLSGTLPLLYVFLARAGCTIDSVELVALDKTGAFVPAGKGTTPGVKIVFTGPAARPQTLYYFTTDLADWAINVNPNFGKFCEQQGQGVTLLKAASYLMHSDNFSKVRGYLLAHSKVILQDDSGIPYRFFTNDKWDLRFYGKYLGPINRFLKNKQPDLEKDRAASSSPPLPFSFGYQWQPSRSSLMIATPK
;
A
#
# COMPACT_ATOMS: atom_id res chain seq x y z
N MET A 1 4.00 -0.42 -27.05
CA MET A 1 3.14 0.22 -26.04
C MET A 1 1.72 -0.28 -26.25
N GLN A 2 1.13 -0.92 -25.24
CA GLN A 2 -0.28 -1.31 -25.26
C GLN A 2 -1.10 -0.03 -25.16
N ALA A 3 -2.16 0.13 -25.98
CA ALA A 3 -3.02 1.29 -25.90
C ALA A 3 -3.65 1.35 -24.49
N ALA A 4 -3.74 2.55 -23.91
CA ALA A 4 -4.39 2.75 -22.62
C ALA A 4 -5.80 2.17 -22.62
N ASP A 5 -6.22 1.52 -21.53
CA ASP A 5 -7.60 1.10 -21.33
C ASP A 5 -8.42 2.31 -20.82
N PRO A 6 -9.08 3.07 -21.71
CA PRO A 6 -9.79 4.28 -21.31
C PRO A 6 -10.96 3.99 -20.37
N THR A 7 -11.43 2.74 -20.33
CA THR A 7 -12.52 2.31 -19.44
C THR A 7 -12.02 2.14 -18.01
N ALA A 8 -10.83 1.57 -17.81
CA ALA A 8 -10.25 1.39 -16.50
C ALA A 8 -9.88 2.74 -15.84
N ASP A 9 -9.26 3.65 -16.58
CA ASP A 9 -8.91 4.99 -16.10
C ASP A 9 -10.16 5.84 -15.79
N ALA A 10 -11.17 5.82 -16.70
CA ALA A 10 -12.44 6.50 -16.46
C ALA A 10 -13.16 5.94 -15.21
N THR A 11 -13.13 4.61 -15.01
CA THR A 11 -13.70 3.97 -13.83
C THR A 11 -12.96 4.40 -12.56
N ALA A 12 -11.63 4.44 -12.60
CA ALA A 12 -10.82 4.88 -11.47
C ALA A 12 -11.11 6.34 -11.09
N LYS A 13 -11.16 7.25 -12.06
CA LYS A 13 -11.55 8.65 -11.86
C LYS A 13 -12.96 8.78 -11.31
N PHE A 14 -13.92 8.01 -11.86
CA PHE A 14 -15.30 8.01 -11.38
C PHE A 14 -15.40 7.58 -9.90
N LEU A 15 -14.77 6.46 -9.53
CA LEU A 15 -14.72 5.96 -8.15
C LEU A 15 -13.97 6.93 -7.21
N ALA A 16 -12.99 7.65 -7.73
CA ALA A 16 -12.25 8.68 -7.03
C ALA A 16 -13.00 10.02 -6.90
N GLY A 17 -14.20 10.15 -7.46
CA GLY A 17 -14.97 11.41 -7.48
C GLY A 17 -14.31 12.50 -8.31
N LEU A 18 -13.53 12.14 -9.34
CA LEU A 18 -12.87 13.05 -10.27
C LEU A 18 -13.67 13.19 -11.57
N PRO A 19 -13.49 14.29 -12.33
CA PRO A 19 -14.18 14.49 -13.60
C PRO A 19 -13.94 13.34 -14.59
N VAL A 20 -15.01 12.94 -15.29
CA VAL A 20 -15.01 11.86 -16.29
C VAL A 20 -15.61 12.32 -17.63
N ASN A 21 -15.44 13.60 -17.96
CA ASN A 21 -15.98 14.21 -19.19
C ASN A 21 -15.41 13.51 -20.42
N GLY A 22 -16.26 13.34 -21.45
CA GLY A 22 -15.87 12.67 -22.70
C GLY A 22 -15.70 11.14 -22.57
N THR A 23 -16.11 10.55 -21.45
CA THR A 23 -16.07 9.10 -21.22
C THR A 23 -17.48 8.49 -21.18
N PRO A 24 -17.64 7.16 -21.32
CA PRO A 24 -18.94 6.49 -21.13
C PRO A 24 -19.59 6.72 -19.76
N LEU A 25 -18.83 7.20 -18.77
CA LEU A 25 -19.31 7.43 -17.40
C LEU A 25 -19.79 8.87 -17.15
N GLU A 26 -19.69 9.76 -18.14
CA GLU A 26 -20.10 11.16 -17.99
C GLU A 26 -21.57 11.29 -17.54
N ASN A 27 -22.49 10.54 -18.16
CA ASN A 27 -23.90 10.57 -17.77
C ASN A 27 -24.14 10.08 -16.34
N TYR A 28 -23.35 9.12 -15.85
CA TYR A 28 -23.43 8.64 -14.47
C TYR A 28 -22.95 9.69 -13.45
N SER A 29 -22.01 10.55 -13.85
CA SER A 29 -21.49 11.61 -13.00
C SER A 29 -22.48 12.78 -12.81
N SER A 30 -23.50 12.87 -13.63
CA SER A 30 -24.56 13.89 -13.48
C SER A 30 -25.52 13.59 -12.32
N ALA A 31 -25.59 12.33 -11.85
CA ALA A 31 -26.48 11.88 -10.78
C ALA A 31 -26.13 12.52 -9.42
N THR A 32 -27.16 12.92 -8.68
CA THR A 32 -27.00 13.54 -7.34
C THR A 32 -26.15 12.69 -6.39
N GLY A 33 -26.35 11.36 -6.39
CA GLY A 33 -25.58 10.43 -5.55
C GLY A 33 -24.09 10.45 -5.84
N TRP A 34 -23.69 10.56 -7.12
CA TRP A 34 -22.29 10.68 -7.49
C TRP A 34 -21.72 12.06 -7.11
N LYS A 35 -22.46 13.15 -7.32
CA LYS A 35 -22.02 14.50 -6.93
C LYS A 35 -21.76 14.58 -5.42
N THR A 36 -22.61 13.99 -4.60
CA THR A 36 -22.40 13.88 -3.15
C THR A 36 -21.16 13.07 -2.83
N HIS A 37 -20.97 11.92 -3.48
CA HIS A 37 -19.76 11.10 -3.33
C HIS A 37 -18.49 11.88 -3.67
N ALA A 38 -18.48 12.56 -4.80
CA ALA A 38 -17.34 13.35 -5.28
C ALA A 38 -16.96 14.46 -4.28
N ALA A 39 -17.96 15.23 -3.81
CA ALA A 39 -17.74 16.32 -2.85
C ALA A 39 -17.22 15.82 -1.49
N ASP A 40 -17.79 14.72 -0.97
CA ASP A 40 -17.36 14.16 0.31
C ASP A 40 -15.95 13.58 0.24
N LEU A 41 -15.66 12.82 -0.84
CA LEU A 41 -14.33 12.23 -1.03
C LEU A 41 -13.27 13.30 -1.28
N ASP A 42 -13.59 14.36 -2.03
CA ASP A 42 -12.65 15.45 -2.29
C ASP A 42 -12.28 16.20 -0.99
N ARG A 43 -13.26 16.45 -0.14
CA ARG A 43 -13.03 17.07 1.18
C ARG A 43 -12.13 16.19 2.05
N ALA A 44 -12.44 14.89 2.16
CA ALA A 44 -11.68 13.97 2.96
C ALA A 44 -10.25 13.77 2.40
N TRP A 45 -10.12 13.68 1.08
CA TRP A 45 -8.83 13.58 0.40
C TRP A 45 -7.95 14.81 0.64
N LYS A 46 -8.48 16.02 0.45
CA LYS A 46 -7.72 17.25 0.64
C LYS A 46 -7.15 17.34 2.07
N GLN A 47 -7.98 17.05 3.08
CA GLN A 47 -7.54 17.03 4.48
C GLN A 47 -6.45 15.97 4.73
N PHE A 48 -6.60 14.81 4.12
CA PHE A 48 -5.61 13.73 4.25
C PHE A 48 -4.30 14.06 3.52
N ASP A 49 -4.37 14.55 2.29
CA ASP A 49 -3.18 14.92 1.52
C ASP A 49 -2.38 16.02 2.23
N GLU A 50 -3.02 17.10 2.66
CA GLU A 50 -2.38 18.20 3.40
C GLU A 50 -1.75 17.75 4.73
N ARG A 51 -2.41 16.83 5.44
CA ARG A 51 -1.95 16.34 6.75
C ARG A 51 -0.84 15.31 6.63
N GLN A 52 -0.83 14.50 5.59
CA GLN A 52 0.01 13.31 5.44
C GLN A 52 0.85 13.31 4.17
N LEU A 53 0.24 13.11 3.01
CA LEU A 53 0.97 12.78 1.78
C LEU A 53 1.83 13.93 1.26
N ALA A 54 1.33 15.17 1.34
CA ALA A 54 2.10 16.35 0.95
C ALA A 54 3.36 16.50 1.80
N LYS A 55 3.24 16.29 3.12
CA LYS A 55 4.38 16.36 4.04
C LYS A 55 5.38 15.21 3.82
N ILE A 56 4.89 14.02 3.45
CA ILE A 56 5.78 12.90 3.09
C ILE A 56 6.55 13.25 1.82
N ARG A 57 5.87 13.75 0.78
CA ARG A 57 6.52 14.14 -0.49
C ARG A 57 7.57 15.24 -0.32
N GLU A 58 7.37 16.15 0.63
CA GLU A 58 8.35 17.17 0.98
C GLU A 58 9.54 16.59 1.77
N TRP A 59 9.29 15.68 2.70
CA TRP A 59 10.28 15.11 3.61
C TRP A 59 11.13 14.02 2.95
N ALA A 60 10.51 13.15 2.14
CA ALA A 60 11.13 11.92 1.63
C ALA A 60 12.39 12.14 0.78
N PRO A 61 12.49 13.14 -0.12
CA PRO A 61 13.69 13.38 -0.92
C PRO A 61 14.95 13.59 -0.08
N GLN A 62 14.84 14.35 1.00
CA GLN A 62 15.97 14.65 1.88
C GLN A 62 16.29 13.46 2.80
N ALA A 63 15.27 12.83 3.37
CA ALA A 63 15.46 11.76 4.34
C ALA A 63 15.92 10.45 3.70
N LEU A 64 15.42 10.12 2.52
CA LEU A 64 15.77 8.88 1.81
C LEU A 64 17.03 9.04 0.96
N GLY A 65 17.39 10.27 0.55
CA GLY A 65 18.57 10.52 -0.29
C GLY A 65 18.55 9.71 -1.59
N PRO A 66 19.61 8.94 -1.90
CA PRO A 66 19.66 8.15 -3.14
C PRO A 66 18.52 7.13 -3.29
N ALA A 67 18.00 6.57 -2.18
CA ALA A 67 16.91 5.62 -2.22
C ALA A 67 15.58 6.23 -2.71
N TYR A 68 15.40 7.55 -2.59
CA TYR A 68 14.25 8.26 -3.18
C TYR A 68 14.25 8.21 -4.71
N GLN A 69 15.43 8.14 -5.33
CA GLN A 69 15.60 8.09 -6.78
C GLN A 69 15.68 6.65 -7.31
N ASP A 70 15.62 5.64 -6.44
CA ASP A 70 15.67 4.24 -6.86
C ASP A 70 14.49 3.93 -7.79
N ASN A 71 14.79 3.39 -8.95
CA ASN A 71 13.82 3.00 -9.97
C ASN A 71 13.62 1.47 -10.05
N GLY A 72 14.12 0.74 -9.06
CA GLY A 72 13.88 -0.70 -8.91
C GLY A 72 12.50 -1.03 -8.36
N PRO A 73 12.30 -2.28 -7.97
CA PRO A 73 11.06 -2.70 -7.31
C PRO A 73 10.94 -2.11 -5.91
N MET A 74 9.70 -1.88 -5.50
CA MET A 74 9.32 -1.47 -4.16
C MET A 74 8.46 -2.55 -3.53
N TYR A 75 8.88 -3.08 -2.38
CA TYR A 75 8.20 -4.11 -1.62
C TYR A 75 7.41 -3.52 -0.46
N TYR A 76 6.12 -3.78 -0.40
CA TYR A 76 5.28 -3.38 0.71
C TYR A 76 4.46 -4.56 1.23
N MET A 77 5.13 -5.41 2.01
CA MET A 77 4.51 -6.57 2.64
C MET A 77 3.54 -6.14 3.74
N PHE A 78 2.44 -6.88 3.90
CA PHE A 78 1.36 -6.58 4.85
C PHE A 78 0.63 -5.24 4.60
N SER A 79 0.73 -4.70 3.37
CA SER A 79 0.19 -3.39 3.01
C SER A 79 -1.33 -3.37 2.86
N GLY A 80 -1.94 -4.52 2.50
CA GLY A 80 -3.22 -4.44 1.82
C GLY A 80 -3.10 -3.57 0.56
N PRO A 81 -4.12 -2.80 0.18
CA PRO A 81 -4.09 -1.96 -1.02
C PRO A 81 -3.41 -0.59 -0.81
N ASP A 82 -2.53 -0.41 0.20
CA ASP A 82 -1.96 0.91 0.56
C ASP A 82 -0.91 1.42 -0.46
N PHE A 83 -1.34 1.69 -1.67
CA PHE A 83 -0.49 2.31 -2.69
C PHE A 83 -0.09 3.75 -2.33
N LEU A 84 -0.90 4.47 -1.56
CA LEU A 84 -0.67 5.90 -1.30
C LEU A 84 0.65 6.19 -0.60
N TYR A 85 0.93 5.45 0.47
CA TYR A 85 2.20 5.61 1.19
C TYR A 85 3.37 5.07 0.39
N ALA A 86 3.18 3.95 -0.32
CA ALA A 86 4.19 3.40 -1.22
C ALA A 86 4.65 4.44 -2.26
N ASN A 87 3.69 5.08 -2.94
CA ASN A 87 3.98 6.10 -3.94
C ASN A 87 4.51 7.41 -3.33
N ALA A 88 3.99 7.84 -2.18
CA ALA A 88 4.45 9.08 -1.55
C ALA A 88 5.91 9.01 -1.09
N PHE A 89 6.38 7.85 -0.58
CA PHE A 89 7.77 7.66 -0.17
C PHE A 89 8.69 7.32 -1.34
N PHE A 90 8.24 6.51 -2.30
CA PHE A 90 9.06 5.98 -3.40
C PHE A 90 8.39 6.19 -4.77
N PRO A 91 8.17 7.45 -5.19
CA PRO A 91 7.43 7.75 -6.44
C PRO A 91 8.18 7.29 -7.70
N ASN A 92 9.48 7.01 -7.57
CA ASN A 92 10.34 6.63 -8.68
C ASN A 92 10.45 5.11 -8.90
N ALA A 93 9.87 4.28 -8.02
CA ALA A 93 9.88 2.83 -8.21
C ALA A 93 9.22 2.45 -9.54
N SER A 94 9.86 1.57 -10.30
CA SER A 94 9.29 1.07 -11.57
C SER A 94 8.14 0.08 -11.32
N THR A 95 8.20 -0.61 -10.20
CA THR A 95 7.25 -1.67 -9.84
C THR A 95 6.91 -1.61 -8.36
N TYR A 96 5.63 -1.56 -8.04
CA TYR A 96 5.12 -1.66 -6.68
C TYR A 96 4.58 -3.07 -6.46
N ILE A 97 5.07 -3.76 -5.43
CA ILE A 97 4.67 -5.13 -5.08
C ILE A 97 4.02 -5.09 -3.70
N LEU A 98 2.70 -5.13 -3.70
CA LEU A 98 1.85 -5.07 -2.53
C LEU A 98 1.20 -6.43 -2.30
N CYS A 99 0.92 -6.76 -1.05
CA CYS A 99 0.15 -7.96 -0.72
C CYS A 99 -0.64 -7.81 0.58
N GLY A 100 -1.65 -8.65 0.68
CA GLY A 100 -2.50 -8.77 1.85
C GLY A 100 -3.33 -10.05 1.78
N THR A 101 -4.18 -10.25 2.76
CA THR A 101 -5.10 -11.41 2.80
C THR A 101 -6.48 -11.08 2.25
N GLU A 102 -6.71 -9.83 1.83
CA GLU A 102 -7.94 -9.35 1.22
C GLU A 102 -7.99 -9.80 -0.24
N PRO A 103 -9.18 -10.21 -0.74
CA PRO A 103 -9.33 -10.62 -2.14
C PRO A 103 -9.14 -9.42 -3.09
N VAL A 104 -8.59 -9.69 -4.28
CA VAL A 104 -8.48 -8.67 -5.34
C VAL A 104 -9.85 -8.14 -5.74
N GLY A 105 -10.82 -9.03 -5.93
CA GLY A 105 -12.12 -8.72 -6.49
C GLY A 105 -12.13 -8.68 -8.02
N PRO A 106 -13.31 -8.54 -8.64
CA PRO A 106 -13.46 -8.37 -10.08
C PRO A 106 -13.04 -6.96 -10.51
N ILE A 107 -12.71 -6.80 -11.80
CA ILE A 107 -12.52 -5.48 -12.40
C ILE A 107 -13.88 -4.72 -12.35
N PRO A 108 -13.91 -3.53 -11.72
CA PRO A 108 -15.15 -2.77 -11.60
C PRO A 108 -15.68 -2.32 -12.96
N ASP A 109 -16.96 -2.54 -13.19
CA ASP A 109 -17.67 -2.06 -14.37
C ASP A 109 -18.93 -1.28 -13.94
N ILE A 110 -18.80 0.04 -13.90
CA ILE A 110 -19.88 0.94 -13.47
C ILE A 110 -21.06 0.90 -14.43
N THR A 111 -20.83 0.64 -15.72
CA THR A 111 -21.89 0.63 -16.74
C THR A 111 -22.88 -0.53 -16.55
N LYS A 112 -22.46 -1.60 -15.88
CA LYS A 112 -23.31 -2.74 -15.51
C LYS A 112 -24.03 -2.57 -14.18
N MET A 113 -23.76 -1.48 -13.45
CA MET A 113 -24.41 -1.24 -12.16
C MET A 113 -25.75 -0.52 -12.35
N SER A 114 -26.78 -1.02 -11.65
CA SER A 114 -28.05 -0.32 -11.59
C SER A 114 -27.90 1.05 -10.94
N GLN A 115 -28.52 2.08 -11.51
CA GLN A 115 -28.51 3.44 -10.97
C GLN A 115 -29.06 3.53 -9.53
N HIS A 116 -29.98 2.63 -9.15
CA HIS A 116 -30.53 2.57 -7.79
C HIS A 116 -29.51 2.06 -6.76
N VAL A 117 -28.56 1.28 -7.20
CA VAL A 117 -27.56 0.62 -6.37
C VAL A 117 -26.27 1.43 -6.26
N LEU A 118 -25.95 2.18 -7.28
CA LEU A 118 -24.70 2.96 -7.37
C LEU A 118 -24.48 3.89 -6.16
N PRO A 119 -25.47 4.66 -5.63
CA PRO A 119 -25.25 5.50 -4.46
C PRO A 119 -24.81 4.74 -3.21
N SER A 120 -25.40 3.58 -2.96
CA SER A 120 -25.02 2.74 -1.80
C SER A 120 -23.64 2.10 -1.98
N ALA A 121 -23.29 1.67 -3.19
CA ALA A 121 -21.97 1.15 -3.51
C ALA A 121 -20.87 2.20 -3.30
N LEU A 122 -21.09 3.44 -3.75
CA LEU A 122 -20.17 4.55 -3.54
C LEU A 122 -20.05 4.95 -2.05
N ALA A 123 -21.16 4.92 -1.30
CA ALA A 123 -21.14 5.18 0.14
C ALA A 123 -20.32 4.11 0.89
N ASN A 124 -20.48 2.84 0.51
CA ASN A 124 -19.71 1.74 1.07
C ASN A 124 -18.21 1.85 0.71
N LEU A 125 -17.89 2.25 -0.51
CA LEU A 125 -16.49 2.52 -0.90
C LEU A 125 -15.88 3.60 -0.01
N ARG A 126 -16.57 4.74 0.21
CA ARG A 126 -16.09 5.77 1.14
C ARG A 126 -15.85 5.23 2.55
N LYS A 127 -16.80 4.43 3.07
CA LYS A 127 -16.65 3.80 4.39
C LYS A 127 -15.41 2.91 4.48
N SER A 128 -15.08 2.18 3.41
CA SER A 128 -13.85 1.37 3.36
C SER A 128 -12.57 2.23 3.33
N LEU A 129 -12.65 3.46 2.83
CA LEU A 129 -11.55 4.42 2.81
C LEU A 129 -11.37 5.18 4.12
N ASP A 130 -12.42 5.28 4.97
CA ASP A 130 -12.40 6.11 6.18
C ASP A 130 -11.22 5.81 7.11
N SER A 131 -10.86 4.54 7.26
CA SER A 131 -9.76 4.16 8.15
C SER A 131 -8.41 4.68 7.68
N VAL A 132 -8.09 4.57 6.38
CA VAL A 132 -6.82 5.07 5.84
C VAL A 132 -6.81 6.58 5.77
N LEU A 133 -7.92 7.21 5.40
CA LEU A 133 -8.02 8.66 5.32
C LEU A 133 -8.01 9.33 6.71
N SER A 134 -8.51 8.67 7.75
CA SER A 134 -8.56 9.19 9.12
C SER A 134 -7.34 8.81 9.95
N TRP A 135 -6.89 7.54 9.90
CA TRP A 135 -5.90 6.96 10.81
C TRP A 135 -4.55 6.64 10.15
N SER A 136 -4.42 6.85 8.84
CA SER A 136 -3.23 6.50 8.06
C SER A 136 -2.93 4.99 7.89
N PHE A 137 -3.79 4.09 8.32
CA PHE A 137 -3.65 2.64 8.11
C PHE A 137 -5.01 1.97 7.96
N PHE A 138 -5.03 0.80 7.33
CA PHE A 138 -6.23 -0.01 7.18
C PHE A 138 -6.52 -0.85 8.42
N ILE A 139 -7.80 -0.93 8.82
CA ILE A 139 -8.27 -1.88 9.83
C ILE A 139 -8.72 -3.15 9.09
N THR A 140 -7.79 -4.05 8.83
CA THR A 140 -7.96 -5.28 8.02
C THR A 140 -9.18 -6.11 8.41
N LYS A 141 -9.55 -6.16 9.70
CA LYS A 141 -10.73 -6.92 10.16
C LYS A 141 -12.03 -6.34 9.59
N ASN A 142 -12.15 -5.03 9.52
CA ASN A 142 -13.32 -4.36 8.96
C ASN A 142 -13.33 -4.50 7.43
N MET A 143 -12.18 -4.34 6.78
CA MET A 143 -12.06 -4.52 5.33
C MET A 143 -12.50 -5.90 4.84
N LYS A 144 -12.15 -6.98 5.56
CA LYS A 144 -12.54 -8.34 5.18
C LYS A 144 -14.06 -8.52 5.13
N VAL A 145 -14.80 -7.85 6.00
CA VAL A 145 -16.27 -7.89 6.04
C VAL A 145 -16.84 -6.96 4.97
N ASP A 146 -16.34 -5.74 4.91
CA ASP A 146 -16.86 -4.69 4.03
C ASP A 146 -16.60 -5.00 2.54
N LEU A 147 -15.45 -5.62 2.19
CA LEU A 147 -15.09 -5.92 0.80
C LEU A 147 -15.71 -7.21 0.24
N ARG A 148 -16.26 -8.11 1.06
CA ARG A 148 -16.79 -9.40 0.57
C ARG A 148 -18.25 -9.35 0.10
N GLN A 149 -19.04 -8.41 0.60
CA GLN A 149 -20.49 -8.39 0.42
C GLN A 149 -20.99 -7.24 -0.46
N GLN A 150 -20.07 -6.55 -1.17
CA GLN A 150 -20.41 -5.32 -1.89
C GLN A 150 -20.28 -5.48 -3.39
N GLN A 151 -21.00 -4.64 -4.13
CA GLN A 151 -20.96 -4.60 -5.58
C GLN A 151 -19.62 -4.06 -6.11
N LEU A 152 -18.92 -3.25 -5.32
CA LEU A 152 -17.52 -2.88 -5.53
C LEU A 152 -16.65 -3.68 -4.56
N SER A 153 -16.61 -5.00 -4.76
CA SER A 153 -15.94 -5.93 -3.87
C SER A 153 -14.44 -6.03 -4.14
N GLY A 154 -13.67 -6.40 -3.11
CA GLY A 154 -12.23 -6.59 -3.19
C GLY A 154 -11.42 -5.30 -3.05
N THR A 155 -10.12 -5.43 -3.21
CA THR A 155 -9.16 -4.32 -3.06
C THR A 155 -9.03 -3.45 -4.29
N LEU A 156 -9.43 -3.96 -5.46
CA LEU A 156 -9.23 -3.28 -6.73
C LEU A 156 -9.94 -1.90 -6.83
N PRO A 157 -11.19 -1.72 -6.35
CA PRO A 157 -11.79 -0.38 -6.30
C PRO A 157 -11.02 0.63 -5.46
N LEU A 158 -10.36 0.18 -4.37
CA LEU A 158 -9.52 1.04 -3.52
C LEU A 158 -8.24 1.45 -4.26
N LEU A 159 -7.58 0.51 -4.93
CA LEU A 159 -6.40 0.77 -5.75
C LEU A 159 -6.72 1.77 -6.86
N TYR A 160 -7.89 1.65 -7.49
CA TYR A 160 -8.36 2.60 -8.49
C TYR A 160 -8.47 4.02 -7.93
N VAL A 161 -9.12 4.17 -6.78
CA VAL A 161 -9.24 5.47 -6.10
C VAL A 161 -7.86 6.05 -5.78
N PHE A 162 -6.94 5.23 -5.28
CA PHE A 162 -5.62 5.69 -4.88
C PHE A 162 -4.76 6.10 -6.07
N LEU A 163 -4.75 5.32 -7.15
CA LEU A 163 -4.04 5.68 -8.38
C LEU A 163 -4.58 7.00 -8.96
N ALA A 164 -5.89 7.11 -9.13
CA ALA A 164 -6.50 8.33 -9.67
C ALA A 164 -6.24 9.56 -8.79
N ARG A 165 -6.36 9.43 -7.46
CA ARG A 165 -6.09 10.52 -6.51
C ARG A 165 -4.61 10.85 -6.37
N ALA A 166 -3.70 9.92 -6.65
CA ALA A 166 -2.27 10.19 -6.78
C ALA A 166 -1.90 10.86 -8.12
N GLY A 167 -2.87 11.16 -8.98
CA GLY A 167 -2.64 11.78 -10.28
C GLY A 167 -2.10 10.83 -11.36
N CYS A 168 -2.28 9.52 -11.16
CA CYS A 168 -1.88 8.51 -12.13
C CYS A 168 -2.98 8.26 -13.16
N THR A 169 -2.57 7.93 -14.38
CA THR A 169 -3.45 7.43 -15.46
C THR A 169 -3.28 5.92 -15.57
N ILE A 170 -4.37 5.17 -15.54
CA ILE A 170 -4.33 3.71 -15.68
C ILE A 170 -4.25 3.35 -17.15
N ASP A 171 -3.18 2.67 -17.55
CA ASP A 171 -2.94 2.25 -18.93
C ASP A 171 -3.53 0.85 -19.21
N SER A 172 -3.44 -0.09 -18.26
CA SER A 172 -4.07 -1.40 -18.35
C SER A 172 -4.27 -2.05 -16.99
N VAL A 173 -5.26 -2.95 -16.92
CA VAL A 173 -5.56 -3.77 -15.73
C VAL A 173 -5.77 -5.20 -16.16
N GLU A 174 -5.10 -6.13 -15.47
CA GLU A 174 -5.16 -7.56 -15.74
C GLU A 174 -5.27 -8.34 -14.43
N LEU A 175 -6.27 -9.21 -14.31
CA LEU A 175 -6.30 -10.20 -13.25
C LEU A 175 -5.28 -11.29 -13.57
N VAL A 176 -4.36 -11.53 -12.66
CA VAL A 176 -3.24 -12.45 -12.83
C VAL A 176 -3.23 -13.51 -11.74
N ALA A 177 -2.53 -14.60 -11.97
CA ALA A 177 -2.27 -15.60 -10.95
C ALA A 177 -0.85 -16.14 -11.08
N LEU A 178 -0.24 -16.50 -9.94
CA LEU A 178 1.12 -17.07 -9.91
C LEU A 178 1.07 -18.58 -9.64
N ASP A 179 1.91 -19.31 -10.33
CA ASP A 179 2.18 -20.71 -10.04
C ASP A 179 3.33 -20.89 -9.02
N LYS A 180 3.70 -22.13 -8.74
CA LYS A 180 4.76 -22.47 -7.76
C LYS A 180 6.16 -21.98 -8.14
N THR A 181 6.37 -21.58 -9.36
CA THR A 181 7.64 -20.99 -9.84
C THR A 181 7.64 -19.47 -9.77
N GLY A 182 6.50 -18.83 -9.46
CA GLY A 182 6.30 -17.39 -9.53
C GLY A 182 5.96 -16.87 -10.93
N ALA A 183 5.70 -17.77 -11.88
CA ALA A 183 5.28 -17.39 -13.24
C ALA A 183 3.79 -17.08 -13.31
N PHE A 184 3.40 -16.20 -14.23
CA PHE A 184 2.00 -15.92 -14.51
C PHE A 184 1.32 -17.06 -15.24
N VAL A 185 0.18 -17.50 -14.73
CA VAL A 185 -0.63 -18.60 -15.28
C VAL A 185 -2.11 -18.26 -15.20
N PRO A 186 -2.99 -18.93 -15.93
CA PRO A 186 -4.44 -18.83 -15.70
C PRO A 186 -4.80 -19.17 -14.25
N ALA A 187 -5.77 -18.42 -13.69
CA ALA A 187 -6.22 -18.65 -12.33
C ALA A 187 -6.79 -20.06 -12.15
N GLY A 188 -6.40 -20.74 -11.07
CA GLY A 188 -6.80 -22.11 -10.80
C GLY A 188 -6.43 -22.58 -9.39
N LYS A 189 -6.67 -23.85 -9.11
CA LYS A 189 -6.33 -24.45 -7.81
C LYS A 189 -4.82 -24.39 -7.57
N GLY A 190 -4.42 -23.89 -6.41
CA GLY A 190 -3.00 -23.80 -6.01
C GLY A 190 -2.25 -22.59 -6.61
N THR A 191 -2.93 -21.71 -7.34
CA THR A 191 -2.35 -20.45 -7.78
C THR A 191 -2.56 -19.34 -6.73
N THR A 192 -1.72 -18.29 -6.78
CA THR A 192 -1.88 -17.10 -5.95
C THR A 192 -2.52 -16.00 -6.79
N PRO A 193 -3.78 -15.61 -6.50
CA PRO A 193 -4.48 -14.60 -7.28
C PRO A 193 -3.92 -13.20 -7.01
N GLY A 194 -3.91 -12.38 -8.04
CA GLY A 194 -3.45 -11.01 -7.98
C GLY A 194 -4.05 -10.14 -9.08
N VAL A 195 -3.62 -8.90 -9.12
CA VAL A 195 -3.87 -7.96 -10.19
C VAL A 195 -2.56 -7.28 -10.59
N LYS A 196 -2.40 -7.06 -11.88
CA LYS A 196 -1.37 -6.23 -12.48
C LYS A 196 -2.04 -4.98 -13.05
N ILE A 197 -1.57 -3.82 -12.63
CA ILE A 197 -2.01 -2.52 -13.12
C ILE A 197 -0.78 -1.82 -13.70
N VAL A 198 -0.81 -1.52 -15.00
CA VAL A 198 0.17 -0.63 -15.62
C VAL A 198 -0.43 0.76 -15.60
N PHE A 199 0.35 1.73 -15.16
CA PHE A 199 -0.09 3.11 -15.04
C PHE A 199 1.04 4.09 -15.35
N THR A 200 0.67 5.30 -15.74
CA THR A 200 1.59 6.42 -15.93
C THR A 200 1.39 7.41 -14.79
N GLY A 201 2.42 7.61 -13.98
CA GLY A 201 2.42 8.58 -12.88
C GLY A 201 2.64 10.03 -13.34
N PRO A 202 2.58 11.01 -12.42
CA PRO A 202 2.80 12.44 -12.73
C PRO A 202 4.13 12.75 -13.43
N ALA A 203 5.15 11.94 -13.24
CA ALA A 203 6.45 12.06 -13.91
C ALA A 203 6.44 11.52 -15.36
N ALA A 204 5.29 11.20 -15.93
CA ALA A 204 5.08 10.68 -17.28
C ALA A 204 5.91 9.42 -17.61
N ARG A 205 6.11 8.55 -16.62
CA ARG A 205 6.81 7.27 -16.77
C ARG A 205 5.86 6.11 -16.54
N PRO A 206 5.92 5.06 -17.37
CA PRO A 206 5.19 3.82 -17.11
C PRO A 206 5.70 3.14 -15.84
N GLN A 207 4.79 2.71 -15.00
CA GLN A 207 5.05 2.00 -13.76
C GLN A 207 4.07 0.82 -13.65
N THR A 208 4.41 -0.17 -12.86
CA THR A 208 3.53 -1.34 -12.65
C THR A 208 3.22 -1.51 -11.17
N LEU A 209 1.95 -1.72 -10.86
CA LEU A 209 1.49 -2.11 -9.53
C LEU A 209 1.01 -3.56 -9.58
N TYR A 210 1.57 -4.39 -8.74
CA TYR A 210 1.06 -5.72 -8.43
C TYR A 210 0.46 -5.71 -7.02
N TYR A 211 -0.73 -6.29 -6.91
CA TYR A 211 -1.29 -6.67 -5.63
C TYR A 211 -1.65 -8.15 -5.65
N PHE A 212 -1.20 -8.91 -4.64
CA PHE A 212 -1.49 -10.32 -4.52
C PHE A 212 -2.22 -10.65 -3.22
N THR A 213 -3.23 -11.51 -3.30
CA THR A 213 -3.89 -12.09 -2.14
C THR A 213 -3.08 -13.28 -1.66
N THR A 214 -2.35 -13.11 -0.56
CA THR A 214 -1.47 -14.17 -0.02
C THR A 214 -1.30 -14.06 1.49
N ASP A 215 -1.04 -15.19 2.14
CA ASP A 215 -0.60 -15.27 3.53
C ASP A 215 0.93 -15.43 3.57
N LEU A 216 1.61 -14.59 4.34
CA LEU A 216 3.07 -14.56 4.47
C LEU A 216 3.60 -15.34 5.68
N ALA A 217 2.76 -16.08 6.40
CA ALA A 217 3.22 -16.97 7.44
C ALA A 217 4.08 -18.11 6.87
N ASP A 218 5.10 -18.55 7.58
CA ASP A 218 6.08 -19.54 7.11
C ASP A 218 5.41 -20.86 6.66
N TRP A 219 4.37 -21.29 7.38
CA TRP A 219 3.59 -22.47 6.99
C TRP A 219 2.87 -22.26 5.63
N ALA A 220 2.32 -21.07 5.40
CA ALA A 220 1.62 -20.73 4.16
C ALA A 220 2.60 -20.64 2.99
N ILE A 221 3.76 -20.03 3.19
CA ILE A 221 4.84 -19.98 2.19
C ILE A 221 5.37 -21.37 1.86
N ASN A 222 5.43 -22.29 2.84
CA ASN A 222 5.85 -23.67 2.58
C ASN A 222 4.87 -24.42 1.67
N VAL A 223 3.58 -24.18 1.83
CA VAL A 223 2.52 -24.81 1.02
C VAL A 223 2.37 -24.11 -0.34
N ASN A 224 2.48 -22.79 -0.36
CA ASN A 224 2.29 -21.94 -1.53
C ASN A 224 3.44 -20.91 -1.63
N PRO A 225 4.58 -21.28 -2.25
CA PRO A 225 5.74 -20.40 -2.39
C PRO A 225 5.60 -19.35 -3.51
N ASN A 226 4.51 -19.36 -4.25
CA ASN A 226 4.29 -18.64 -5.49
C ASN A 226 4.70 -17.17 -5.44
N PHE A 227 4.18 -16.44 -4.45
CA PHE A 227 4.47 -15.02 -4.27
C PHE A 227 5.93 -14.77 -3.89
N GLY A 228 6.52 -15.60 -3.02
CA GLY A 228 7.93 -15.51 -2.68
C GLY A 228 8.83 -15.70 -3.90
N LYS A 229 8.52 -16.71 -4.74
CA LYS A 229 9.24 -16.97 -6.00
C LYS A 229 9.10 -15.83 -7.01
N PHE A 230 7.92 -15.22 -7.10
CA PHE A 230 7.73 -14.01 -7.90
C PHE A 230 8.61 -12.86 -7.38
N CYS A 231 8.64 -12.61 -6.07
CA CYS A 231 9.48 -11.57 -5.48
C CYS A 231 10.98 -11.80 -5.75
N GLU A 232 11.47 -13.05 -5.62
CA GLU A 232 12.86 -13.40 -5.93
C GLU A 232 13.28 -13.02 -7.37
N GLN A 233 12.35 -13.10 -8.33
CA GLN A 233 12.59 -12.73 -9.73
C GLN A 233 12.64 -11.21 -9.96
N GLN A 234 12.08 -10.42 -9.06
CA GLN A 234 12.09 -8.96 -9.17
C GLN A 234 13.41 -8.32 -8.70
N GLY A 235 14.25 -9.07 -7.98
CA GLY A 235 15.55 -8.63 -7.51
C GLY A 235 15.53 -7.75 -6.28
N GLN A 236 16.60 -6.97 -6.08
CA GLN A 236 16.73 -6.07 -4.94
C GLN A 236 15.96 -4.76 -5.15
N GLY A 237 15.32 -4.28 -4.09
CA GLY A 237 14.51 -3.06 -4.15
C GLY A 237 14.45 -2.31 -2.83
N VAL A 238 13.57 -1.33 -2.78
CA VAL A 238 13.25 -0.58 -1.55
C VAL A 238 12.10 -1.25 -0.82
N THR A 239 12.06 -1.16 0.50
CA THR A 239 11.02 -1.78 1.32
C THR A 239 10.34 -0.77 2.23
N LEU A 240 9.01 -0.80 2.25
CA LEU A 240 8.17 -0.07 3.20
C LEU A 240 7.45 -1.08 4.10
N LEU A 241 7.50 -0.86 5.43
CA LEU A 241 6.74 -1.61 6.42
C LEU A 241 6.07 -0.61 7.37
N LYS A 242 4.76 -0.52 7.30
CA LYS A 242 3.96 0.41 8.09
C LYS A 242 2.75 -0.29 8.68
N ALA A 243 2.58 -0.22 9.99
CA ALA A 243 1.46 -0.85 10.69
C ALA A 243 1.32 -2.37 10.36
N ALA A 244 2.46 -3.08 10.32
CA ALA A 244 2.56 -4.49 9.91
C ALA A 244 2.15 -5.50 11.01
N SER A 245 1.35 -5.05 11.97
CA SER A 245 0.75 -5.87 13.04
C SER A 245 1.76 -6.67 13.90
N TYR A 246 3.04 -6.27 13.88
CA TYR A 246 4.13 -6.98 14.58
C TYR A 246 4.24 -8.47 14.19
N LEU A 247 3.75 -8.85 13.02
CA LEU A 247 3.75 -10.24 12.58
C LEU A 247 5.17 -10.79 12.47
N MET A 248 6.09 -9.99 11.93
CA MET A 248 7.51 -10.39 11.81
C MET A 248 8.28 -10.44 13.12
N HIS A 249 7.65 -10.11 14.26
CA HIS A 249 8.22 -10.38 15.60
C HIS A 249 8.09 -11.84 16.00
N SER A 250 7.17 -12.60 15.39
CA SER A 250 7.03 -14.03 15.55
C SER A 250 7.94 -14.81 14.60
N ASP A 251 8.42 -15.96 15.07
CA ASP A 251 9.22 -16.88 14.26
C ASP A 251 8.40 -17.53 13.12
N ASN A 252 7.07 -17.47 13.22
CA ASN A 252 6.17 -17.91 12.13
C ASN A 252 6.22 -17.02 10.87
N PHE A 253 6.99 -15.94 10.88
CA PHE A 253 7.20 -15.02 9.74
C PHE A 253 8.70 -14.84 9.44
N SER A 254 9.51 -15.85 9.77
CA SER A 254 10.96 -15.80 9.60
C SER A 254 11.38 -15.73 8.13
N LYS A 255 10.65 -16.37 7.22
CA LYS A 255 10.95 -16.39 5.78
C LYS A 255 10.78 -15.03 5.13
N VAL A 256 9.64 -14.38 5.32
CA VAL A 256 9.42 -13.03 4.77
C VAL A 256 10.38 -12.03 5.39
N ARG A 257 10.64 -12.12 6.70
CA ARG A 257 11.65 -11.28 7.38
C ARG A 257 13.04 -11.47 6.78
N GLY A 258 13.48 -12.73 6.62
CA GLY A 258 14.77 -13.06 6.01
C GLY A 258 14.89 -12.58 4.57
N TYR A 259 13.82 -12.74 3.77
CA TYR A 259 13.77 -12.22 2.41
C TYR A 259 13.99 -10.71 2.36
N LEU A 260 13.25 -9.94 3.16
CA LEU A 260 13.35 -8.48 3.15
C LEU A 260 14.73 -8.01 3.62
N LEU A 261 15.32 -8.64 4.65
CA LEU A 261 16.67 -8.32 5.11
C LEU A 261 17.75 -8.60 4.04
N ALA A 262 17.55 -9.60 3.19
CA ALA A 262 18.52 -9.99 2.15
C ALA A 262 18.36 -9.20 0.83
N HIS A 263 17.16 -8.68 0.54
CA HIS A 263 16.85 -8.11 -0.77
C HIS A 263 16.52 -6.60 -0.73
N SER A 264 16.55 -5.98 0.45
CA SER A 264 16.26 -4.54 0.55
C SER A 264 17.52 -3.69 0.47
N LYS A 265 17.55 -2.74 -0.47
CA LYS A 265 18.54 -1.65 -0.55
C LYS A 265 18.32 -0.62 0.55
N VAL A 266 17.09 -0.45 1.00
CA VAL A 266 16.67 0.33 2.14
C VAL A 266 15.37 -0.23 2.71
N ILE A 267 15.25 -0.21 4.03
CA ILE A 267 14.01 -0.56 4.73
C ILE A 267 13.54 0.68 5.49
N LEU A 268 12.35 1.16 5.13
CA LEU A 268 11.64 2.22 5.82
C LEU A 268 10.53 1.61 6.66
N GLN A 269 10.56 1.75 7.98
CA GLN A 269 9.57 1.10 8.83
C GLN A 269 9.21 1.85 10.11
N ASP A 270 8.01 1.55 10.66
CA ASP A 270 7.71 1.78 12.07
C ASP A 270 8.17 0.59 12.93
N ASP A 271 7.92 0.65 14.22
CA ASP A 271 8.30 -0.40 15.17
C ASP A 271 7.52 -1.71 15.02
N SER A 272 6.48 -1.74 14.19
CA SER A 272 5.68 -2.93 13.90
C SER A 272 6.24 -3.81 12.79
N GLY A 273 7.27 -3.36 12.09
CA GLY A 273 7.95 -4.05 11.01
C GLY A 273 8.89 -5.17 11.49
N ILE A 274 10.09 -5.24 10.92
CA ILE A 274 11.14 -6.17 11.33
C ILE A 274 11.65 -5.77 12.72
N PRO A 275 11.75 -6.71 13.69
CA PRO A 275 12.26 -6.40 15.03
C PRO A 275 13.65 -5.78 15.00
N TYR A 276 13.88 -4.78 15.85
CA TYR A 276 15.12 -4.01 15.91
C TYR A 276 16.37 -4.89 16.09
N ARG A 277 16.29 -5.97 16.85
CA ARG A 277 17.38 -6.92 17.08
C ARG A 277 17.99 -7.55 15.83
N PHE A 278 17.31 -7.48 14.67
CA PHE A 278 17.82 -8.00 13.40
C PHE A 278 18.66 -6.98 12.62
N PHE A 279 18.70 -5.72 13.08
CA PHE A 279 19.50 -4.66 12.47
C PHE A 279 20.77 -4.43 13.29
N THR A 280 21.78 -5.26 13.05
CA THR A 280 23.06 -5.15 13.75
C THR A 280 23.92 -4.03 13.15
N ASN A 281 24.65 -3.28 13.99
CA ASN A 281 25.45 -2.12 13.59
C ASN A 281 26.62 -2.44 12.64
N ASP A 282 27.05 -3.69 12.56
CA ASP A 282 28.05 -4.15 11.61
C ASP A 282 27.50 -4.30 10.18
N LYS A 283 26.19 -4.50 10.03
CA LYS A 283 25.52 -4.74 8.73
C LYS A 283 24.64 -3.61 8.28
N TRP A 284 24.20 -2.73 9.17
CA TRP A 284 23.18 -1.74 8.88
C TRP A 284 23.56 -0.36 9.39
N ASP A 285 23.35 0.66 8.57
CA ASP A 285 23.30 2.06 8.96
C ASP A 285 21.86 2.44 9.30
N LEU A 286 21.63 2.91 10.53
CA LEU A 286 20.29 3.20 11.05
C LEU A 286 20.11 4.70 11.27
N ARG A 287 18.99 5.23 10.77
CA ARG A 287 18.57 6.61 11.02
C ARG A 287 17.17 6.62 11.61
N PHE A 288 17.00 7.37 12.69
CA PHE A 288 15.75 7.47 13.43
C PHE A 288 15.10 8.82 13.25
N TYR A 289 13.77 8.82 13.17
CA TYR A 289 12.94 10.01 13.10
C TYR A 289 11.75 9.88 14.03
N GLY A 290 11.30 11.02 14.58
CA GLY A 290 10.17 11.06 15.49
C GLY A 290 10.47 10.46 16.86
N LYS A 291 9.42 10.18 17.63
CA LYS A 291 9.51 9.74 19.03
C LYS A 291 8.95 8.33 19.19
N TYR A 292 9.76 7.40 19.67
CA TYR A 292 9.30 6.07 20.02
C TYR A 292 8.70 6.07 21.43
N LEU A 293 7.41 5.73 21.52
CA LEU A 293 6.67 5.60 22.78
C LEU A 293 6.27 4.15 23.08
N GLY A 294 6.80 3.23 22.30
CA GLY A 294 6.39 1.83 22.33
C GLY A 294 5.12 1.54 21.54
N PRO A 295 4.73 0.27 21.46
CA PRO A 295 3.52 -0.18 20.79
C PRO A 295 2.26 0.38 21.44
N ILE A 296 1.16 0.50 20.65
CA ILE A 296 -0.16 0.78 21.21
C ILE A 296 -0.62 -0.37 22.13
N ASN A 297 -1.60 -0.11 23.00
CA ASN A 297 -2.08 -1.06 24.02
C ASN A 297 -2.34 -2.48 23.51
N ARG A 298 -2.87 -2.60 22.30
CA ARG A 298 -3.14 -3.90 21.66
C ARG A 298 -1.87 -4.76 21.46
N PHE A 299 -0.71 -4.14 21.37
CA PHE A 299 0.56 -4.78 20.99
C PHE A 299 1.67 -4.62 22.04
N LEU A 300 1.35 -4.29 23.30
CA LEU A 300 2.32 -4.01 24.37
C LEU A 300 3.41 -5.09 24.54
N LYS A 301 3.07 -6.36 24.28
CA LYS A 301 4.02 -7.48 24.35
C LYS A 301 5.18 -7.38 23.36
N ASN A 302 5.04 -6.53 22.32
CA ASN A 302 6.07 -6.33 21.29
C ASN A 302 6.94 -5.09 21.58
N LYS A 303 6.98 -4.57 22.81
CA LYS A 303 7.88 -3.49 23.20
C LYS A 303 9.33 -3.91 22.95
N GLN A 304 10.14 -3.00 22.41
CA GLN A 304 11.54 -3.22 22.04
C GLN A 304 12.46 -2.33 22.89
N PRO A 305 12.94 -2.81 24.05
CA PRO A 305 13.79 -2.01 24.95
C PRO A 305 15.08 -1.52 24.31
N ASP A 306 15.69 -2.35 23.43
CA ASP A 306 16.93 -1.98 22.74
C ASP A 306 16.69 -0.82 21.76
N LEU A 307 15.59 -0.85 20.99
CA LEU A 307 15.18 0.27 20.15
C LEU A 307 14.93 1.53 20.98
N GLU A 308 14.27 1.41 22.13
CA GLU A 308 14.00 2.53 23.04
C GLU A 308 15.30 3.18 23.53
N LYS A 309 16.28 2.35 23.95
CA LYS A 309 17.58 2.78 24.40
C LYS A 309 18.37 3.53 23.32
N ASP A 310 18.47 2.94 22.12
CA ASP A 310 19.28 3.50 21.05
C ASP A 310 18.66 4.78 20.48
N ARG A 311 17.34 4.84 20.42
CA ARG A 311 16.63 6.07 20.06
C ARG A 311 16.79 7.19 21.09
N ALA A 312 16.80 6.85 22.37
CA ALA A 312 17.04 7.84 23.44
C ALA A 312 18.47 8.42 23.37
N ALA A 313 19.44 7.62 22.92
CA ALA A 313 20.83 8.04 22.71
C ALA A 313 21.04 8.81 21.39
N SER A 314 20.08 8.76 20.46
CA SER A 314 20.16 9.40 19.15
C SER A 314 19.44 10.74 19.12
N SER A 315 19.96 11.69 18.34
CA SER A 315 19.22 12.92 17.98
C SER A 315 18.25 12.59 16.85
N SER A 316 16.98 12.24 17.20
CA SER A 316 15.95 11.88 16.24
C SER A 316 15.14 13.12 15.84
N PRO A 317 15.27 13.66 14.60
CA PRO A 317 14.46 14.77 14.13
C PRO A 317 12.95 14.44 14.19
N PRO A 318 12.07 15.43 14.46
CA PRO A 318 10.65 15.20 14.51
C PRO A 318 10.09 14.80 13.13
N LEU A 319 9.01 13.99 13.13
CA LEU A 319 8.25 13.70 11.91
C LEU A 319 7.17 14.75 11.70
N PRO A 320 7.03 15.32 10.49
CA PRO A 320 5.96 16.28 10.19
C PRO A 320 4.61 15.59 9.88
N PHE A 321 4.57 14.26 9.80
CA PHE A 321 3.39 13.44 9.48
C PHE A 321 3.27 12.27 10.46
N SER A 322 2.10 11.62 10.49
CA SER A 322 1.88 10.40 11.28
C SER A 322 2.39 9.17 10.52
N PHE A 323 2.94 8.19 11.24
CA PHE A 323 3.45 6.96 10.65
C PHE A 323 3.18 5.76 11.55
N GLY A 324 2.80 4.63 10.94
CA GLY A 324 2.49 3.40 11.66
C GLY A 324 1.18 3.50 12.46
N TYR A 325 1.15 2.85 13.63
CA TYR A 325 -0.02 2.84 14.52
C TYR A 325 -0.21 4.12 15.33
N GLN A 326 0.80 4.96 15.39
CA GLN A 326 0.74 6.23 16.12
C GLN A 326 0.19 7.31 15.17
N TRP A 327 -1.07 7.66 15.34
CA TRP A 327 -1.81 8.58 14.46
C TRP A 327 -1.50 10.07 14.67
N GLN A 328 -0.69 10.42 15.66
CA GLN A 328 -0.22 11.80 15.89
C GLN A 328 1.24 11.93 15.47
N PRO A 329 1.64 12.95 14.70
CA PRO A 329 3.04 13.15 14.30
C PRO A 329 4.01 13.18 15.48
N SER A 330 3.63 13.88 16.58
CA SER A 330 4.44 13.99 17.80
C SER A 330 4.67 12.65 18.54
N ARG A 331 3.93 11.60 18.17
CA ARG A 331 3.99 10.27 18.76
C ARG A 331 4.48 9.20 17.78
N SER A 332 4.61 9.57 16.52
CA SER A 332 5.04 8.66 15.46
C SER A 332 6.55 8.48 15.49
N SER A 333 7.00 7.29 15.11
CA SER A 333 8.40 6.96 14.94
C SER A 333 8.62 6.24 13.63
N LEU A 334 9.77 6.52 13.01
CA LEU A 334 10.19 5.92 11.77
C LEU A 334 11.68 5.58 11.84
N MET A 335 12.07 4.45 11.30
CA MET A 335 13.44 4.01 11.14
C MET A 335 13.74 3.81 9.65
N ILE A 336 14.87 4.31 9.21
CA ILE A 336 15.47 4.00 7.91
C ILE A 336 16.69 3.13 8.17
N ALA A 337 16.71 1.93 7.61
CA ALA A 337 17.82 1.00 7.67
C ALA A 337 18.40 0.79 6.28
N THR A 338 19.70 1.05 6.10
CA THR A 338 20.43 0.87 4.84
C THR A 338 21.53 -0.16 5.05
N PRO A 339 21.66 -1.21 4.22
CA PRO A 339 22.79 -2.13 4.28
C PRO A 339 24.12 -1.38 4.08
N LYS A 340 25.17 -1.82 4.84
CA LYS A 340 26.55 -1.29 4.70
C LYS A 340 27.28 -1.86 3.51
#